data_98cdd8f351ea2ff0a87805357582ca05
#
_entry.id   98cdd8f351ea2ff0a87805357582ca05
#
_cell.length_a   1.000
_cell.length_b   1.000
_cell.length_c   1.000
_cell.angle_alpha   90.00
_cell.angle_beta   90.00
_cell.angle_gamma   90.00
#
_symmetry.space_group_name_H-M   'P 1'
#
loop_
_entity.id
_entity.type
_entity.pdbx_description
1 polymer ?
#
loop_
_entity_poly.entity_id
_entity_poly.type
_entity_poly.pdbx_seq_one_letter_code
_entity_poly.pdbx_strand_id
1 'polypeptide(L)'
;NFNGRIDIQDLTVNPVFDLPDNSIDFFWTTEVIEHMNREFIQAWLDDANRVLRPGGLIYVSTPNHDGSNDKLPEDHIYEWGFEELKKELTRYTRGWFLQSVVGTFAQMPKLKAAMSKDNEDAEWRLMEDQFELLQERYGKQFLRVVAATYFPEVSNNCAWILRKKP
;
A
#
# COMPACT_ATOMS: atom_id res chain seq x y z
N ASN A 1 -25.89 7.44 15.60
CA ASN A 1 -25.41 8.77 15.97
C ASN A 1 -23.88 8.75 15.91
N PHE A 2 -23.28 9.60 15.06
CA PHE A 2 -21.84 9.81 15.00
C PHE A 2 -21.46 10.84 16.06
N ASN A 3 -20.55 10.46 16.96
CA ASN A 3 -20.05 11.34 18.03
C ASN A 3 -18.63 11.84 17.74
N GLY A 4 -18.27 11.95 16.47
CA GLY A 4 -16.95 12.39 16.04
C GLY A 4 -16.93 13.85 15.59
N ARG A 5 -15.72 14.42 15.51
CA ARG A 5 -15.43 15.69 14.86
C ARG A 5 -15.25 15.44 13.35
N ILE A 6 -15.77 16.34 12.54
CA ILE A 6 -15.53 16.36 11.09
C ILE A 6 -14.76 17.64 10.77
N ASP A 7 -13.58 17.48 10.21
CA ASP A 7 -12.77 18.59 9.72
C ASP A 7 -12.61 18.43 8.20
N ILE A 8 -12.64 19.54 7.49
CA ILE A 8 -12.40 19.59 6.05
C ILE A 8 -11.02 20.20 5.85
N GLN A 9 -10.12 19.45 5.23
CA GLN A 9 -8.75 19.89 4.96
C GLN A 9 -8.32 19.45 3.57
N ASP A 10 -7.74 20.37 2.83
CA ASP A 10 -7.10 20.08 1.56
C ASP A 10 -5.65 19.67 1.80
N LEU A 11 -5.36 18.38 1.72
CA LEU A 11 -4.02 17.82 1.93
C LEU A 11 -3.04 18.14 0.80
N THR A 12 -3.54 18.63 -0.35
CA THR A 12 -2.67 19.10 -1.45
C THR A 12 -2.09 20.48 -1.17
N VAL A 13 -2.64 21.21 -0.19
CA VAL A 13 -2.22 22.55 0.23
C VAL A 13 -1.56 22.51 1.60
N ASN A 14 -2.14 21.75 2.53
CA ASN A 14 -1.64 21.66 3.90
C ASN A 14 -1.68 20.20 4.39
N PRO A 15 -0.55 19.49 4.42
CA PRO A 15 -0.48 18.10 4.87
C PRO A 15 -0.42 17.94 6.40
N VAL A 16 -0.51 19.01 7.17
CA VAL A 16 -0.36 18.99 8.64
C VAL A 16 -1.73 19.03 9.32
N PHE A 17 -1.96 18.12 10.28
CA PHE A 17 -3.24 17.99 10.98
C PHE A 17 -3.34 18.94 12.18
N ASP A 18 -4.50 19.59 12.35
CA ASP A 18 -4.83 20.36 13.54
C ASP A 18 -5.23 19.44 14.71
N LEU A 19 -4.28 18.61 15.13
CA LEU A 19 -4.43 17.67 16.23
C LEU A 19 -3.21 17.74 17.16
N PRO A 20 -3.40 17.55 18.48
CA PRO A 20 -2.29 17.50 19.44
C PRO A 20 -1.36 16.31 19.16
N ASP A 21 -0.12 16.42 19.61
CA ASP A 21 0.83 15.32 19.61
C ASP A 21 0.31 14.14 20.42
N ASN A 22 0.54 12.92 19.93
CA ASN A 22 0.17 11.67 20.61
C ASN A 22 -1.31 11.63 21.04
N SER A 23 -2.23 12.13 20.19
CA SER A 23 -3.66 12.26 20.50
C SER A 23 -4.52 11.15 19.93
N ILE A 24 -4.05 10.41 18.92
CA ILE A 24 -4.82 9.36 18.26
C ILE A 24 -4.15 7.98 18.40
N ASP A 25 -4.95 6.93 18.44
CA ASP A 25 -4.50 5.54 18.56
C ASP A 25 -4.38 4.86 17.22
N PHE A 26 -5.22 5.27 16.26
CA PHE A 26 -5.31 4.67 14.94
C PHE A 26 -5.54 5.74 13.87
N PHE A 27 -4.69 5.73 12.86
CA PHE A 27 -4.76 6.60 11.71
C PHE A 27 -5.11 5.77 10.48
N TRP A 28 -6.25 6.05 9.86
CA TRP A 28 -6.72 5.33 8.68
C TRP A 28 -6.77 6.26 7.48
N THR A 29 -6.11 5.88 6.42
CA THR A 29 -6.15 6.57 5.14
C THR A 29 -6.28 5.58 3.99
N THR A 30 -7.16 5.86 3.05
CA THR A 30 -7.51 4.99 1.94
C THR A 30 -7.66 5.82 0.69
N GLU A 31 -6.90 5.50 -0.35
CA GLU A 31 -6.97 6.20 -1.64
C GLU A 31 -6.83 7.73 -1.46
N VAL A 32 -5.73 8.15 -0.85
CA VAL A 32 -5.45 9.58 -0.56
C VAL A 32 -4.09 10.01 -1.08
N ILE A 33 -3.06 9.19 -0.85
CA ILE A 33 -1.68 9.63 -1.11
C ILE A 33 -1.34 9.74 -2.60
N GLU A 34 -2.09 9.09 -3.47
CA GLU A 34 -2.01 9.22 -4.92
C GLU A 34 -2.52 10.59 -5.44
N HIS A 35 -3.35 11.28 -4.66
CA HIS A 35 -3.84 12.63 -4.95
C HIS A 35 -2.96 13.74 -4.36
N MET A 36 -1.86 13.38 -3.69
CA MET A 36 -0.94 14.32 -3.06
C MET A 36 0.31 14.52 -3.91
N ASN A 37 0.84 15.74 -3.91
CA ASN A 37 2.17 15.98 -4.44
C ASN A 37 3.20 15.16 -3.66
N ARG A 38 4.11 14.52 -4.39
CA ARG A 38 5.15 13.66 -3.81
C ARG A 38 5.98 14.36 -2.73
N GLU A 39 6.20 15.66 -2.87
CA GLU A 39 6.95 16.48 -1.92
C GLU A 39 6.23 16.63 -0.57
N PHE A 40 4.89 16.55 -0.53
CA PHE A 40 4.10 16.65 0.70
C PHE A 40 4.02 15.35 1.48
N ILE A 41 4.27 14.21 0.86
CA ILE A 41 4.22 12.91 1.53
C ILE A 41 5.13 12.85 2.76
N GLN A 42 6.29 13.47 2.69
CA GLN A 42 7.23 13.51 3.82
C GLN A 42 6.61 14.22 5.04
N ALA A 43 6.11 15.46 4.82
CA ALA A 43 5.50 16.25 5.88
C ALA A 43 4.23 15.58 6.42
N TRP A 44 3.41 14.99 5.53
CA TRP A 44 2.21 14.25 5.91
C TRP A 44 2.53 13.02 6.78
N LEU A 45 3.52 12.22 6.40
CA LEU A 45 3.95 11.06 7.18
C LEU A 45 4.56 11.46 8.53
N ASP A 46 5.34 12.53 8.56
CA ASP A 46 5.95 13.03 9.79
C ASP A 46 4.87 13.55 10.76
N ASP A 47 3.85 14.23 10.22
CA ASP A 47 2.75 14.72 11.01
C ASP A 47 1.79 13.62 11.48
N ALA A 48 1.51 12.63 10.62
CA ALA A 48 0.79 11.41 11.02
C ALA A 48 1.51 10.70 12.19
N ASN A 49 2.85 10.65 12.14
CA ASN A 49 3.62 10.11 13.25
C ASN A 49 3.54 10.98 14.51
N ARG A 50 3.54 12.31 14.37
CA ARG A 50 3.42 13.25 15.49
C ARG A 50 2.12 13.04 16.26
N VAL A 51 0.99 13.01 15.56
CA VAL A 51 -0.34 12.88 16.17
C VAL A 51 -0.62 11.48 16.73
N LEU A 52 0.01 10.45 16.18
CA LEU A 52 -0.17 9.07 16.62
C LEU A 52 0.50 8.82 17.96
N ARG A 53 -0.18 8.12 18.89
CA ARG A 53 0.40 7.70 20.17
C ARG A 53 1.49 6.66 19.99
N PRO A 54 2.47 6.56 20.91
CA PRO A 54 3.38 5.43 20.95
C PRO A 54 2.64 4.10 20.95
N GLY A 55 3.04 3.16 20.08
CA GLY A 55 2.34 1.91 19.87
C GLY A 55 1.09 1.98 18.98
N GLY A 56 0.66 3.17 18.58
CA GLY A 56 -0.46 3.38 17.67
C GLY A 56 -0.20 2.84 16.27
N LEU A 57 -1.27 2.65 15.51
CA LEU A 57 -1.24 2.07 14.17
C LEU A 57 -1.60 3.11 13.10
N ILE A 58 -0.91 3.02 11.98
CA ILE A 58 -1.33 3.68 10.74
C ILE A 58 -1.65 2.63 9.68
N TYR A 59 -2.78 2.80 9.00
CA TYR A 59 -3.20 2.06 7.84
C TYR A 59 -3.20 2.99 6.63
N VAL A 60 -2.47 2.62 5.61
CA VAL A 60 -2.41 3.36 4.34
C VAL A 60 -2.76 2.41 3.21
N SER A 61 -3.79 2.71 2.41
CA SER A 61 -4.00 2.01 1.14
C SER A 61 -3.92 2.98 -0.03
N THR A 62 -3.37 2.50 -1.14
CA THR A 62 -3.17 3.26 -2.36
C THR A 62 -2.97 2.31 -3.54
N PRO A 63 -3.25 2.74 -4.76
CA PRO A 63 -2.86 2.00 -5.96
C PRO A 63 -1.37 1.68 -5.95
N ASN A 64 -1.05 0.51 -6.50
CA ASN A 64 0.32 0.07 -6.66
C ASN A 64 0.71 0.22 -8.13
N HIS A 65 1.48 1.25 -8.44
CA HIS A 65 1.94 1.53 -9.80
C HIS A 65 2.67 0.33 -10.39
N ASP A 66 2.35 -0.02 -11.61
CA ASP A 66 2.87 -1.22 -12.26
C ASP A 66 4.12 -0.99 -13.11
N GLY A 67 4.59 0.27 -13.15
CA GLY A 67 5.70 0.67 -14.01
C GLY A 67 5.31 0.79 -15.48
N SER A 68 4.02 0.69 -15.82
CA SER A 68 3.53 1.01 -17.17
C SER A 68 3.69 2.50 -17.47
N ASN A 69 3.70 2.86 -18.75
CA ASN A 69 3.64 4.26 -19.17
C ASN A 69 2.18 4.70 -19.43
N ASP A 70 1.22 3.95 -18.91
CA ASP A 70 -0.19 4.28 -19.06
C ASP A 70 -0.51 5.59 -18.36
N LYS A 71 -1.43 6.34 -18.94
CA LYS A 71 -1.87 7.61 -18.36
C LYS A 71 -2.57 7.32 -17.03
N LEU A 72 -2.13 7.99 -15.98
CA LEU A 72 -2.81 7.95 -14.69
C LEU A 72 -4.26 8.46 -14.79
N PRO A 73 -5.16 8.03 -13.90
CA PRO A 73 -6.45 8.67 -13.71
C PRO A 73 -6.31 10.19 -13.59
N GLU A 74 -7.33 10.94 -14.02
CA GLU A 74 -7.23 12.41 -14.10
C GLU A 74 -7.00 13.09 -12.75
N ASP A 75 -7.44 12.45 -11.69
CA ASP A 75 -7.35 12.92 -10.30
C ASP A 75 -6.12 12.37 -9.55
N HIS A 76 -5.37 11.44 -10.14
CA HIS A 76 -4.13 10.96 -9.55
C HIS A 76 -2.94 11.84 -9.95
N ILE A 77 -2.25 12.38 -8.95
CA ILE A 77 -1.03 13.16 -9.14
C ILE A 77 0.18 12.24 -9.25
N TYR A 78 0.24 11.21 -8.41
CA TYR A 78 1.35 10.27 -8.38
C TYR A 78 0.96 8.90 -7.80
N GLU A 79 1.12 7.85 -8.57
CA GLU A 79 0.98 6.48 -8.06
C GLU A 79 2.34 5.89 -7.68
N TRP A 80 2.42 5.38 -6.46
CA TRP A 80 3.64 4.82 -5.90
C TRP A 80 3.86 3.38 -6.36
N GLY A 81 5.08 3.08 -6.83
CA GLY A 81 5.50 1.68 -6.99
C GLY A 81 5.72 1.01 -5.63
N PHE A 82 5.53 -0.31 -5.58
CA PHE A 82 5.61 -1.09 -4.34
C PHE A 82 6.91 -0.85 -3.55
N GLU A 83 8.06 -1.05 -4.17
CA GLU A 83 9.36 -0.89 -3.49
C GLU A 83 9.67 0.56 -3.16
N GLU A 84 9.18 1.50 -3.97
CA GLU A 84 9.35 2.92 -3.72
C GLU A 84 8.59 3.34 -2.46
N LEU A 85 7.29 3.02 -2.38
CA LEU A 85 6.47 3.34 -1.21
C LEU A 85 6.96 2.62 0.05
N LYS A 86 7.33 1.35 -0.06
CA LYS A 86 7.93 0.59 1.03
C LYS A 86 9.15 1.30 1.60
N LYS A 87 10.05 1.79 0.74
CA LYS A 87 11.23 2.53 1.14
C LYS A 87 10.87 3.84 1.86
N GLU A 88 9.87 4.57 1.36
CA GLU A 88 9.39 5.79 2.01
C GLU A 88 8.78 5.50 3.39
N LEU A 89 7.90 4.52 3.47
CA LEU A 89 7.21 4.16 4.71
C LEU A 89 8.16 3.56 5.75
N THR A 90 9.22 2.87 5.36
CA THR A 90 10.14 2.18 6.28
C THR A 90 11.42 2.95 6.57
N ARG A 91 11.55 4.21 6.16
CA ARG A 91 12.71 5.04 6.52
C ARG A 91 12.94 5.02 8.03
N TYR A 92 14.17 4.76 8.43
CA TYR A 92 14.58 4.65 9.84
C TYR A 92 14.16 5.88 10.68
N THR A 93 14.19 7.06 10.10
CA THR A 93 13.87 8.34 10.75
C THR A 93 12.40 8.50 11.12
N ARG A 94 11.51 7.67 10.56
CA ARG A 94 10.07 7.82 10.75
C ARG A 94 9.54 7.38 12.11
N GLY A 95 10.32 6.67 12.91
CA GLY A 95 9.90 6.27 14.26
C GLY A 95 8.83 5.19 14.30
N TRP A 96 8.56 4.49 13.20
CA TRP A 96 7.67 3.31 13.14
C TRP A 96 8.34 2.11 12.47
N PHE A 97 7.65 0.99 12.44
CA PHE A 97 8.05 -0.21 11.70
C PHE A 97 6.87 -0.76 10.90
N LEU A 98 7.17 -1.36 9.77
CA LEU A 98 6.19 -2.05 8.94
C LEU A 98 5.75 -3.33 9.66
N GLN A 99 4.47 -3.44 9.97
CA GLN A 99 3.90 -4.62 10.62
C GLN A 99 3.44 -5.64 9.57
N SER A 100 2.74 -5.20 8.53
CA SER A 100 2.29 -6.05 7.43
C SER A 100 1.97 -5.24 6.17
N VAL A 101 1.96 -5.93 5.04
CA VAL A 101 1.41 -5.43 3.78
C VAL A 101 0.41 -6.44 3.28
N VAL A 102 -0.72 -5.97 2.78
CA VAL A 102 -1.78 -6.80 2.20
C VAL A 102 -2.11 -6.27 0.82
N GLY A 103 -2.02 -7.12 -0.18
CA GLY A 103 -2.50 -6.81 -1.52
C GLY A 103 -3.98 -7.17 -1.68
N THR A 104 -4.70 -6.47 -2.54
CA THR A 104 -6.12 -6.73 -2.78
C THR A 104 -6.37 -7.75 -3.89
N PHE A 105 -5.87 -7.47 -5.10
CA PHE A 105 -5.99 -8.36 -6.26
C PHE A 105 -4.70 -8.36 -7.05
N ALA A 106 -4.13 -9.54 -7.30
CA ALA A 106 -2.97 -9.66 -8.16
C ALA A 106 -3.31 -9.26 -9.61
N GLN A 107 -2.44 -8.47 -10.20
CA GLN A 107 -2.46 -8.18 -11.64
C GLN A 107 -1.86 -9.38 -12.38
N MET A 108 -2.64 -10.03 -13.24
CA MET A 108 -2.17 -11.22 -13.97
C MET A 108 -0.90 -10.98 -14.78
N PRO A 109 -0.74 -9.84 -15.48
CA PRO A 109 0.52 -9.55 -16.19
C PRO A 109 1.73 -9.46 -15.26
N LYS A 110 1.60 -8.78 -14.11
CA LYS A 110 2.67 -8.68 -13.11
C LYS A 110 3.02 -10.05 -12.52
N LEU A 111 2.00 -10.82 -12.15
CA LEU A 111 2.19 -12.15 -11.60
C LEU A 111 2.91 -13.07 -12.61
N LYS A 112 2.48 -13.07 -13.87
CA LYS A 112 3.17 -13.81 -14.93
C LYS A 112 4.60 -13.34 -15.15
N ALA A 113 4.85 -12.03 -15.13
CA ALA A 113 6.19 -11.47 -15.27
C ALA A 113 7.09 -11.84 -14.07
N ALA A 114 6.56 -11.84 -12.86
CA ALA A 114 7.29 -12.28 -11.67
C ALA A 114 7.63 -13.76 -11.74
N MET A 115 6.68 -14.60 -12.16
CA MET A 115 6.87 -16.06 -12.35
C MET A 115 7.82 -16.38 -13.50
N SER A 116 7.94 -15.53 -14.52
CA SER A 116 8.81 -15.75 -15.68
C SER A 116 10.25 -15.29 -15.50
N LYS A 117 10.53 -14.43 -14.54
CA LYS A 117 11.88 -13.89 -14.33
C LYS A 117 12.91 -14.92 -13.87
N ASP A 118 12.46 -16.01 -13.24
CA ASP A 118 13.33 -17.06 -12.69
C ASP A 118 13.10 -18.42 -13.37
N ASN A 119 12.82 -18.40 -14.68
CA ASN A 119 12.47 -19.58 -15.48
C ASN A 119 13.55 -20.67 -15.58
N GLU A 120 14.69 -20.50 -14.92
CA GLU A 120 15.71 -21.55 -14.80
C GLU A 120 15.50 -22.45 -13.58
N ASP A 121 14.60 -22.04 -12.65
CA ASP A 121 14.35 -22.80 -11.44
C ASP A 121 13.19 -23.78 -11.62
N ALA A 122 13.46 -25.06 -11.39
CA ALA A 122 12.46 -26.13 -11.52
C ALA A 122 11.26 -25.99 -10.57
N GLU A 123 11.44 -25.29 -9.43
CA GLU A 123 10.36 -25.03 -8.48
C GLU A 123 9.32 -24.07 -9.05
N TRP A 124 9.71 -23.06 -9.84
CA TRP A 124 8.80 -22.11 -10.47
C TRP A 124 7.95 -22.72 -11.56
N ARG A 125 8.49 -23.66 -12.34
CA ARG A 125 7.72 -24.44 -13.33
C ARG A 125 6.63 -25.27 -12.67
N LEU A 126 6.94 -25.89 -11.54
CA LEU A 126 5.98 -26.67 -10.77
C LEU A 126 4.83 -25.78 -10.24
N MET A 127 5.16 -24.56 -9.81
CA MET A 127 4.16 -23.57 -9.37
C MET A 127 3.27 -23.08 -10.51
N GLU A 128 3.79 -22.91 -11.72
CA GLU A 128 3.01 -22.49 -12.89
C GLU A 128 1.96 -23.55 -13.26
N ASP A 129 2.36 -24.82 -13.35
CA ASP A 129 1.44 -25.94 -13.62
C ASP A 129 0.37 -26.07 -12.52
N GLN A 130 0.76 -25.91 -11.27
CA GLN A 130 -0.18 -25.94 -10.14
C GLN A 130 -1.12 -24.74 -10.16
N PHE A 131 -0.64 -23.57 -10.57
CA PHE A 131 -1.43 -22.35 -10.65
C PHE A 131 -2.53 -22.49 -11.71
N GLU A 132 -2.23 -23.07 -12.87
CA GLU A 132 -3.23 -23.36 -13.91
C GLU A 132 -4.29 -24.34 -13.43
N LEU A 133 -3.91 -25.43 -12.78
CA LEU A 133 -4.84 -26.39 -12.17
C LEU A 133 -5.74 -25.76 -11.10
N LEU A 134 -5.19 -24.89 -10.26
CA LEU A 134 -5.96 -24.15 -9.26
C LEU A 134 -6.91 -23.16 -9.91
N GLN A 135 -6.49 -22.50 -10.99
CA GLN A 135 -7.32 -21.57 -11.74
C GLN A 135 -8.52 -22.28 -12.39
N GLU A 136 -8.31 -23.46 -12.96
CA GLU A 136 -9.39 -24.27 -13.50
C GLU A 136 -10.38 -24.72 -12.43
N ARG A 137 -9.87 -25.10 -11.26
CA ARG A 137 -10.68 -25.67 -10.17
C ARG A 137 -11.44 -24.61 -9.34
N TYR A 138 -10.82 -23.47 -9.04
CA TYR A 138 -11.34 -22.47 -8.12
C TYR A 138 -11.68 -21.13 -8.79
N GLY A 139 -11.31 -20.97 -10.02
CA GLY A 139 -11.55 -19.75 -10.79
C GLY A 139 -10.46 -18.68 -10.63
N LYS A 140 -10.34 -17.87 -11.65
CA LYS A 140 -9.30 -16.83 -11.79
C LYS A 140 -9.32 -15.79 -10.65
N GLN A 141 -10.51 -15.43 -10.18
CA GLN A 141 -10.62 -14.40 -9.13
C GLN A 141 -10.09 -14.89 -7.77
N PHE A 142 -10.38 -16.13 -7.42
CA PHE A 142 -9.84 -16.75 -6.21
C PHE A 142 -8.30 -16.71 -6.20
N LEU A 143 -7.67 -17.11 -7.29
CA LEU A 143 -6.21 -17.09 -7.41
C LEU A 143 -5.61 -15.70 -7.31
N ARG A 144 -6.29 -14.69 -7.89
CA ARG A 144 -5.83 -13.29 -7.79
C ARG A 144 -5.82 -12.80 -6.33
N VAL A 145 -6.80 -13.19 -5.54
CA VAL A 145 -6.84 -12.87 -4.09
C VAL A 145 -5.73 -13.60 -3.36
N VAL A 146 -5.58 -14.90 -3.57
CA VAL A 146 -4.54 -15.71 -2.92
C VAL A 146 -3.15 -15.19 -3.28
N ALA A 147 -2.88 -14.94 -4.56
CA ALA A 147 -1.60 -14.40 -5.00
C ALA A 147 -1.31 -13.02 -4.38
N ALA A 148 -2.30 -12.13 -4.31
CA ALA A 148 -2.15 -10.82 -3.68
C ALA A 148 -1.84 -10.89 -2.18
N THR A 149 -2.30 -11.94 -1.51
CA THR A 149 -2.01 -12.14 -0.07
C THR A 149 -0.57 -12.54 0.18
N TYR A 150 -0.01 -13.40 -0.68
CA TYR A 150 1.38 -13.86 -0.53
C TYR A 150 2.40 -12.99 -1.27
N PHE A 151 1.98 -12.32 -2.33
CA PHE A 151 2.81 -11.47 -3.19
C PHE A 151 2.13 -10.10 -3.39
N PRO A 152 2.08 -9.26 -2.33
CA PRO A 152 1.38 -7.97 -2.42
C PRO A 152 1.96 -7.03 -3.48
N GLU A 153 3.23 -7.19 -3.84
CA GLU A 153 3.92 -6.40 -4.87
C GLU A 153 3.30 -6.55 -6.27
N VAL A 154 2.62 -7.66 -6.53
CA VAL A 154 1.93 -7.88 -7.82
C VAL A 154 0.46 -7.43 -7.81
N SER A 155 0.01 -6.83 -6.73
CA SER A 155 -1.38 -6.36 -6.58
C SER A 155 -1.63 -5.04 -7.27
N ASN A 156 -2.91 -4.79 -7.60
CA ASN A 156 -3.36 -3.49 -8.12
C ASN A 156 -3.28 -2.40 -7.05
N ASN A 157 -3.54 -2.80 -5.81
CA ASN A 157 -3.64 -1.90 -4.67
C ASN A 157 -3.05 -2.61 -3.44
N CYS A 158 -2.34 -1.88 -2.63
CA CYS A 158 -1.71 -2.40 -1.41
C CYS A 158 -2.15 -1.60 -0.19
N ALA A 159 -2.42 -2.32 0.89
CA ALA A 159 -2.62 -1.77 2.20
C ALA A 159 -1.39 -2.03 3.08
N TRP A 160 -0.86 -0.96 3.65
CA TRP A 160 0.34 -0.94 4.47
C TRP A 160 -0.06 -0.68 5.92
N ILE A 161 0.36 -1.53 6.83
CA ILE A 161 0.09 -1.39 8.26
C ILE A 161 1.41 -1.16 8.97
N LEU A 162 1.53 0.02 9.58
CA LEU A 162 2.72 0.41 10.31
C LEU A 162 2.37 0.65 11.78
N ARG A 163 3.32 0.42 12.66
CA ARG A 163 3.18 0.67 14.09
C ARG A 163 4.23 1.68 14.55
N LYS A 164 3.78 2.73 15.24
CA LYS A 164 4.69 3.68 15.90
C LYS A 164 5.47 2.97 17.01
N LYS A 165 6.77 3.21 17.06
CA LYS A 165 7.62 2.71 18.15
C LYS A 165 7.18 3.29 19.50
N PRO A 166 7.37 2.55 20.59
CA PRO A 166 7.12 3.04 21.94
C PRO A 166 7.90 4.30 22.28
#